data_036a42e5219acea1f97e004aa1f91eda
#
_entry.id   036a42e5219acea1f97e004aa1f91eda
#
_cell.length_a   1.000
_cell.length_b   1.000
_cell.length_c   1.000
_cell.angle_alpha   90.00
_cell.angle_beta   90.00
_cell.angle_gamma   90.00
#
_symmetry.space_group_name_H-M   'P 1'
#
loop_
_entity.id
_entity.type
_entity.pdbx_description
1 polymer ?
#
loop_
_entity_poly.entity_id
_entity_poly.type
_entity_poly.pdbx_seq_one_letter_code
_entity_poly.pdbx_strand_id
1 'polypeptide(L)'
;MVYKSIDDYKMVVHNSSIVINHCKLTDFPTLIRQFGVWDKVCHRVNYVGIYYDPEKQRLFLPRGIDVEYVRRKVESTMDPDEFSSYIARYNHYDKVTKRIRMKMLPRDDVQKEALNFGLCKGKYYCNSGKTQFAINLTTGKGKTYIASCIMSYLGIRSIVITSQSGILDQWREKIKEYTDIDDSEIVKIEGGPMIGRILNDSSMMANKSLYLCTHSTLQTYGSTHGWDKVGLLFEKLGIGIKFFDEAHQNFQNMALIDFATRDVWRTYYITATPSRSDRQEDIIYKLYMKNVPSINLFNPEVDAHTSYIAIKYNSYPTPSDVNACKNNVYGLSNPLYIDYLMRNNRFWIMFDYIFSLIYRSGGKALFYIGTNSAIEKVYERIMFNYPELWNDVGIYTSISEDKQQAKTKKYILTTTKSAGAGEDIPDLKYSVVLAEPFKSEVITRQTLGRTRNPNTSYIELVDVGFRQLQGFFNAKRHIFNKYASKSKVMFVDNPKLANIDEETRIHMRDRFKYPLEFNVPNNIEAISFIKEKNIPAVYFASETQERKE
;
A
#
# COMPACT_ATOMS: atom_id res chain seq x y z
N MET A 1 7.05 48.96 -17.69
CA MET A 1 7.22 47.51 -17.87
C MET A 1 5.90 46.86 -17.47
N VAL A 2 5.21 46.26 -18.41
CA VAL A 2 4.03 45.45 -18.09
C VAL A 2 4.57 44.16 -17.45
N TYR A 3 4.30 43.94 -16.17
CA TYR A 3 4.68 42.68 -15.50
C TYR A 3 3.86 41.56 -16.16
N LYS A 4 4.54 40.67 -16.91
CA LYS A 4 3.91 39.45 -17.41
C LYS A 4 3.40 38.61 -16.24
N SER A 5 2.13 38.22 -16.29
CA SER A 5 1.60 37.20 -15.36
C SER A 5 2.32 35.88 -15.61
N ILE A 6 2.41 35.02 -14.56
CA ILE A 6 2.93 33.66 -14.71
C ILE A 6 2.13 32.87 -15.77
N ASP A 7 0.86 33.15 -15.88
CA ASP A 7 -0.04 32.52 -16.85
C ASP A 7 0.20 32.96 -18.30
N ASP A 8 0.96 34.04 -18.51
CA ASP A 8 1.35 34.52 -19.85
C ASP A 8 2.53 33.72 -20.44
N TYR A 9 3.24 32.94 -19.63
CA TYR A 9 4.31 32.09 -20.12
C TYR A 9 3.76 30.79 -20.70
N LYS A 10 4.28 30.37 -21.86
CA LYS A 10 3.86 29.13 -22.52
C LYS A 10 4.14 27.90 -21.67
N MET A 11 5.29 27.86 -21.01
CA MET A 11 5.70 26.79 -20.14
C MET A 11 6.14 27.34 -18.78
N VAL A 12 5.53 26.84 -17.70
CA VAL A 12 5.91 27.21 -16.32
C VAL A 12 6.33 25.97 -15.56
N VAL A 13 7.52 26.05 -14.96
CA VAL A 13 8.06 24.99 -14.11
C VAL A 13 7.83 25.35 -12.66
N HIS A 14 6.90 24.67 -12.01
CA HIS A 14 6.58 24.83 -10.58
C HIS A 14 7.37 23.86 -9.69
N ASN A 15 7.17 23.92 -8.38
CA ASN A 15 7.85 23.08 -7.41
C ASN A 15 7.54 21.57 -7.60
N SER A 16 6.31 21.21 -7.94
CA SER A 16 5.93 19.80 -8.14
C SER A 16 5.32 19.48 -9.52
N SER A 17 5.20 20.45 -10.43
CA SER A 17 4.67 20.22 -11.77
C SER A 17 5.31 21.11 -12.84
N ILE A 18 5.06 20.74 -14.10
CA ILE A 18 5.28 21.58 -15.27
C ILE A 18 3.90 21.89 -15.85
N VAL A 19 3.61 23.15 -16.10
CA VAL A 19 2.34 23.59 -16.71
C VAL A 19 2.62 24.14 -18.10
N ILE A 20 1.89 23.66 -19.10
CA ILE A 20 1.89 24.20 -20.45
C ILE A 20 0.57 24.95 -20.62
N ASN A 21 0.66 26.27 -20.80
CA ASN A 21 -0.49 27.16 -20.97
C ASN A 21 -0.89 27.29 -22.44
N HIS A 22 -2.13 27.70 -22.68
CA HIS A 22 -2.66 28.02 -24.01
C HIS A 22 -2.46 26.88 -25.02
N CYS A 23 -2.79 25.64 -24.62
CA CYS A 23 -2.62 24.46 -25.45
C CYS A 23 -3.88 23.59 -25.51
N LYS A 24 -3.96 22.77 -26.56
CA LYS A 24 -4.89 21.64 -26.64
C LYS A 24 -4.14 20.35 -26.28
N LEU A 25 -4.85 19.38 -25.75
CA LEU A 25 -4.25 18.07 -25.45
C LEU A 25 -3.66 17.44 -26.71
N THR A 26 -4.27 17.66 -27.86
CA THR A 26 -3.86 17.16 -29.18
C THR A 26 -2.56 17.77 -29.72
N ASP A 27 -2.09 18.89 -29.16
CA ASP A 27 -0.88 19.56 -29.62
C ASP A 27 0.40 18.75 -29.30
N PHE A 28 0.34 17.85 -28.30
CA PHE A 28 1.50 17.09 -27.81
C PHE A 28 1.29 15.58 -27.83
N PRO A 29 0.92 14.94 -28.96
CA PRO A 29 0.56 13.52 -28.98
C PRO A 29 1.69 12.60 -28.56
N THR A 30 2.94 12.92 -28.91
CA THR A 30 4.12 12.12 -28.51
C THR A 30 4.45 12.24 -27.02
N LEU A 31 4.15 13.37 -26.41
CA LEU A 31 4.38 13.62 -25.00
C LEU A 31 3.31 12.91 -24.13
N ILE A 32 2.04 13.03 -24.51
CA ILE A 32 0.94 12.48 -23.71
C ILE A 32 0.77 10.97 -23.87
N ARG A 33 1.17 10.39 -25.03
CA ARG A 33 1.04 8.95 -25.31
C ARG A 33 1.70 8.06 -24.24
N GLN A 34 2.81 8.49 -23.67
CA GLN A 34 3.54 7.75 -22.64
C GLN A 34 2.77 7.64 -21.29
N PHE A 35 1.70 8.44 -21.12
CA PHE A 35 0.81 8.45 -19.96
C PHE A 35 -0.51 7.74 -20.22
N GLY A 36 -0.68 7.14 -21.38
CA GLY A 36 -1.89 6.44 -21.77
C GLY A 36 -1.96 5.02 -21.20
N VAL A 37 -3.09 4.71 -20.57
CA VAL A 37 -3.45 3.36 -20.12
C VAL A 37 -4.71 2.93 -20.86
N TRP A 38 -4.67 1.77 -21.50
CA TRP A 38 -5.83 1.24 -22.20
C TRP A 38 -6.87 0.70 -21.20
N ASP A 39 -8.05 1.32 -21.19
CA ASP A 39 -9.20 0.86 -20.44
C ASP A 39 -9.97 -0.21 -21.24
N LYS A 40 -9.90 -1.44 -20.77
CA LYS A 40 -10.55 -2.59 -21.43
C LYS A 40 -12.07 -2.59 -21.32
N VAL A 41 -12.62 -1.88 -20.34
CA VAL A 41 -14.07 -1.81 -20.10
C VAL A 41 -14.69 -0.74 -20.98
N CYS A 42 -14.10 0.45 -20.98
CA CYS A 42 -14.60 1.60 -21.72
C CYS A 42 -14.04 1.66 -23.16
N HIS A 43 -13.16 0.74 -23.55
CA HIS A 43 -12.48 0.72 -24.87
C HIS A 43 -11.89 2.08 -25.27
N ARG A 44 -11.24 2.76 -24.31
CA ARG A 44 -10.60 4.06 -24.53
C ARG A 44 -9.25 4.15 -23.81
N VAL A 45 -8.44 5.12 -24.23
CA VAL A 45 -7.20 5.46 -23.52
C VAL A 45 -7.54 6.44 -22.39
N ASN A 46 -7.21 6.07 -21.17
CA ASN A 46 -7.23 6.96 -20.01
C ASN A 46 -5.80 7.46 -19.78
N TYR A 47 -5.65 8.75 -19.51
CA TYR A 47 -4.36 9.33 -19.18
C TYR A 47 -4.16 9.36 -17.66
N VAL A 48 -3.03 8.86 -17.20
CA VAL A 48 -2.68 8.71 -15.78
C VAL A 48 -1.39 9.48 -15.49
N GLY A 49 -1.34 10.18 -14.36
CA GLY A 49 -0.15 10.96 -13.97
C GLY A 49 0.02 12.28 -14.74
N ILE A 50 -0.99 12.69 -15.50
CA ILE A 50 -1.13 14.02 -16.09
C ILE A 50 -2.55 14.54 -15.91
N TYR A 51 -2.74 15.83 -16.09
CA TYR A 51 -4.06 16.46 -16.06
C TYR A 51 -4.16 17.53 -17.15
N TYR A 52 -5.28 17.56 -17.86
CA TYR A 52 -5.59 18.62 -18.81
C TYR A 52 -6.86 19.35 -18.37
N ASP A 53 -6.74 20.67 -18.25
CA ASP A 53 -7.85 21.58 -17.98
C ASP A 53 -8.32 22.20 -19.31
N PRO A 54 -9.46 21.77 -19.87
CA PRO A 54 -9.93 22.25 -21.15
C PRO A 54 -10.47 23.70 -21.08
N GLU A 55 -10.97 24.14 -19.93
CA GLU A 55 -11.51 25.50 -19.76
C GLU A 55 -10.39 26.54 -19.77
N LYS A 56 -9.29 26.23 -19.10
CA LYS A 56 -8.11 27.10 -19.04
C LYS A 56 -7.07 26.78 -20.11
N GLN A 57 -7.29 25.74 -20.91
CA GLN A 57 -6.36 25.25 -21.91
C GLN A 57 -4.95 25.01 -21.34
N ARG A 58 -4.89 24.23 -20.23
CA ARG A 58 -3.65 23.95 -19.50
C ARG A 58 -3.38 22.46 -19.41
N LEU A 59 -2.15 22.07 -19.74
CA LEU A 59 -1.66 20.71 -19.54
C LEU A 59 -0.69 20.68 -18.36
N PHE A 60 -0.98 19.84 -17.37
CA PHE A 60 -0.15 19.61 -16.19
C PHE A 60 0.62 18.32 -16.35
N LEU A 61 1.92 18.40 -16.20
CA LEU A 61 2.87 17.29 -16.28
C LEU A 61 3.65 17.18 -14.96
N PRO A 62 4.10 15.97 -14.57
CA PRO A 62 4.90 15.81 -13.36
C PRO A 62 6.27 16.48 -13.47
N ARG A 63 6.73 17.08 -12.38
CA ARG A 63 8.05 17.72 -12.29
C ARG A 63 9.22 16.73 -12.43
N GLY A 64 8.97 15.44 -12.14
CA GLY A 64 9.96 14.37 -12.28
C GLY A 64 10.30 14.00 -13.73
N ILE A 65 9.59 14.51 -14.73
CA ILE A 65 9.99 14.38 -16.15
C ILE A 65 11.22 15.27 -16.42
N ASP A 66 11.97 14.92 -17.45
CA ASP A 66 13.02 15.77 -17.97
C ASP A 66 12.42 17.06 -18.53
N VAL A 67 12.70 18.18 -17.86
CA VAL A 67 12.19 19.51 -18.19
C VAL A 67 12.66 19.95 -19.58
N GLU A 68 13.91 19.67 -19.95
CA GLU A 68 14.46 20.02 -21.25
C GLU A 68 13.85 19.19 -22.38
N TYR A 69 13.46 17.94 -22.09
CA TYR A 69 12.70 17.14 -23.04
C TYR A 69 11.31 17.75 -23.29
N VAL A 70 10.60 18.15 -22.24
CA VAL A 70 9.29 18.81 -22.37
C VAL A 70 9.44 20.12 -23.12
N ARG A 71 10.42 20.95 -22.76
CA ARG A 71 10.73 22.22 -23.41
C ARG A 71 10.89 22.05 -24.90
N ARG A 72 11.80 21.16 -25.34
CA ARG A 72 12.02 20.91 -26.78
C ARG A 72 10.76 20.43 -27.51
N LYS A 73 9.90 19.67 -26.83
CA LYS A 73 8.63 19.24 -27.42
C LYS A 73 7.63 20.39 -27.57
N VAL A 74 7.58 21.31 -26.61
CA VAL A 74 6.73 22.49 -26.71
C VAL A 74 7.24 23.43 -27.77
N GLU A 75 8.54 23.74 -27.78
CA GLU A 75 9.19 24.59 -28.80
C GLU A 75 8.96 24.08 -30.23
N SER A 76 8.99 22.76 -30.44
CA SER A 76 8.80 22.14 -31.76
C SER A 76 7.39 22.26 -32.33
N THR A 77 6.41 22.70 -31.54
CA THR A 77 4.99 22.81 -31.94
C THR A 77 4.54 24.24 -32.20
N MET A 78 5.44 25.22 -32.08
CA MET A 78 5.11 26.64 -32.19
C MET A 78 6.24 27.43 -32.83
N ASP A 79 5.97 28.70 -33.19
CA ASP A 79 7.01 29.61 -33.66
C ASP A 79 8.04 29.85 -32.52
N PRO A 80 9.35 29.77 -32.80
CA PRO A 80 10.38 30.00 -31.80
C PRO A 80 10.26 31.36 -31.09
N ASP A 81 9.76 32.38 -31.76
CA ASP A 81 9.57 33.71 -31.18
C ASP A 81 8.38 33.80 -30.21
N GLU A 82 7.46 32.86 -30.28
CA GLU A 82 6.30 32.75 -29.38
C GLU A 82 6.59 31.93 -28.11
N PHE A 83 7.67 31.15 -28.10
CA PHE A 83 8.01 30.35 -26.96
C PHE A 83 8.50 31.20 -25.79
N SER A 84 7.90 30.97 -24.62
CA SER A 84 8.34 31.60 -23.38
C SER A 84 8.27 30.58 -22.24
N SER A 85 9.31 30.57 -21.39
CA SER A 85 9.32 29.69 -20.22
C SER A 85 9.71 30.44 -18.95
N TYR A 86 9.18 29.98 -17.82
CA TYR A 86 9.44 30.55 -16.51
C TYR A 86 9.64 29.44 -15.47
N ILE A 87 10.60 29.62 -14.59
CA ILE A 87 10.80 28.73 -13.43
C ILE A 87 10.27 29.46 -12.20
N ALA A 88 9.10 29.06 -11.76
CA ALA A 88 8.47 29.59 -10.58
C ALA A 88 9.17 29.03 -9.32
N ARG A 89 9.63 29.93 -8.46
CA ARG A 89 10.22 29.57 -7.16
C ARG A 89 9.32 30.12 -6.07
N TYR A 90 8.43 29.25 -5.57
CA TYR A 90 7.55 29.61 -4.49
C TYR A 90 8.15 29.19 -3.15
N ASN A 91 8.26 30.16 -2.24
CA ASN A 91 8.69 29.97 -0.87
C ASN A 91 7.67 30.61 0.10
N HIS A 92 6.42 30.78 -0.34
CA HIS A 92 5.34 31.25 0.52
C HIS A 92 4.79 30.09 1.34
N TYR A 93 5.13 30.09 2.60
CA TYR A 93 4.63 29.14 3.58
C TYR A 93 4.72 29.75 4.98
N ASP A 94 3.86 29.28 5.88
CA ASP A 94 3.91 29.69 7.26
C ASP A 94 4.84 28.79 8.08
N LYS A 95 5.56 29.40 8.98
CA LYS A 95 6.25 28.67 10.04
C LYS A 95 5.25 28.22 11.08
N VAL A 96 5.59 27.12 11.78
CA VAL A 96 4.84 26.69 12.95
C VAL A 96 4.92 27.78 14.03
N THR A 97 3.83 28.04 14.75
CA THR A 97 3.76 29.08 15.77
C THR A 97 4.68 28.75 16.94
N LYS A 98 4.73 27.47 17.34
CA LYS A 98 5.60 26.93 18.36
C LYS A 98 6.54 25.89 17.76
N ARG A 99 7.83 26.01 18.05
CA ARG A 99 8.81 25.03 17.57
C ARG A 99 8.50 23.63 18.09
N ILE A 100 8.24 22.70 17.18
CA ILE A 100 8.05 21.29 17.48
C ILE A 100 9.42 20.67 17.80
N ARG A 101 9.54 19.95 18.93
CA ARG A 101 10.77 19.26 19.32
C ARG A 101 10.55 17.75 19.32
N MET A 102 11.57 17.03 18.90
CA MET A 102 11.56 15.57 18.98
C MET A 102 11.82 15.11 20.42
N LYS A 103 11.03 14.14 20.88
CA LYS A 103 11.21 13.46 22.18
C LYS A 103 12.22 12.33 22.10
N MET A 104 12.51 11.82 20.89
CA MET A 104 13.37 10.66 20.68
C MET A 104 14.43 10.96 19.62
N LEU A 105 15.59 10.33 19.75
CA LEU A 105 16.64 10.34 18.74
C LEU A 105 16.38 9.24 17.68
N PRO A 106 17.00 9.33 16.49
CA PRO A 106 16.96 8.26 15.50
C PRO A 106 17.44 6.93 16.11
N ARG A 107 16.63 5.89 15.94
CA ARG A 107 16.88 4.56 16.51
C ARG A 107 18.11 3.87 15.93
N ASP A 108 18.35 4.04 14.65
CA ASP A 108 19.35 3.33 13.87
C ASP A 108 19.93 4.20 12.74
N ASP A 109 20.96 3.68 12.08
CA ASP A 109 21.61 4.39 10.97
C ASP A 109 20.72 4.51 9.73
N VAL A 110 19.76 3.60 9.55
CA VAL A 110 18.75 3.69 8.48
C VAL A 110 17.90 4.95 8.65
N GLN A 111 17.45 5.23 9.88
CA GLN A 111 16.70 6.45 10.18
C GLN A 111 17.56 7.71 10.03
N LYS A 112 18.82 7.67 10.50
CA LYS A 112 19.75 8.80 10.33
C LYS A 112 20.01 9.11 8.87
N GLU A 113 20.19 8.08 8.06
CA GLU A 113 20.44 8.22 6.62
C GLU A 113 19.21 8.79 5.88
N ALA A 114 18.02 8.29 6.19
CA ALA A 114 16.77 8.83 5.64
C ALA A 114 16.57 10.31 6.00
N LEU A 115 16.91 10.70 7.24
CA LEU A 115 16.86 12.09 7.69
C LEU A 115 17.86 12.97 6.96
N ASN A 116 19.11 12.53 6.84
CA ASN A 116 20.14 13.27 6.11
C ASN A 116 19.71 13.50 4.65
N PHE A 117 19.12 12.49 4.01
CA PHE A 117 18.57 12.61 2.68
C PHE A 117 17.42 13.63 2.63
N GLY A 118 16.39 13.47 3.48
CA GLY A 118 15.20 14.34 3.49
C GLY A 118 15.51 15.79 3.85
N LEU A 119 16.57 16.04 4.62
CA LEU A 119 17.05 17.36 5.03
C LEU A 119 18.19 17.89 4.14
N CYS A 120 18.59 17.15 3.11
CA CYS A 120 19.71 17.50 2.21
C CYS A 120 21.03 17.74 2.97
N LYS A 121 21.36 16.90 3.96
CA LYS A 121 22.56 17.02 4.77
C LYS A 121 23.68 16.09 4.28
N GLY A 122 24.93 16.46 4.59
CA GLY A 122 26.10 15.68 4.25
C GLY A 122 26.21 15.41 2.74
N LYS A 123 26.39 14.16 2.36
CA LYS A 123 26.50 13.74 0.94
C LYS A 123 25.27 14.08 0.08
N TYR A 124 24.13 14.40 0.69
CA TYR A 124 22.89 14.75 0.01
C TYR A 124 22.71 16.27 -0.21
N TYR A 125 23.70 17.08 0.12
CA TYR A 125 23.64 18.54 -0.05
C TYR A 125 23.38 18.96 -1.51
N CYS A 126 23.81 18.15 -2.48
CA CYS A 126 23.51 18.36 -3.91
C CYS A 126 22.02 18.43 -4.24
N ASN A 127 21.16 17.90 -3.36
CA ASN A 127 19.71 17.95 -3.49
C ASN A 127 19.06 19.21 -2.86
N SER A 128 19.83 20.14 -2.28
CA SER A 128 19.31 21.30 -1.55
C SER A 128 18.37 22.20 -2.37
N GLY A 129 18.60 22.29 -3.67
CA GLY A 129 17.73 23.01 -4.61
C GLY A 129 16.53 22.22 -5.14
N LYS A 130 16.35 20.96 -4.74
CA LYS A 130 15.21 20.14 -5.14
C LYS A 130 14.01 20.37 -4.23
N THR A 131 12.83 20.21 -4.81
CA THR A 131 11.54 20.46 -4.15
C THR A 131 10.74 19.17 -3.90
N GLN A 132 11.15 18.06 -4.51
CA GLN A 132 10.52 16.77 -4.40
C GLN A 132 11.53 15.72 -3.94
N PHE A 133 11.11 14.78 -3.09
CA PHE A 133 11.94 13.72 -2.52
C PHE A 133 11.15 12.43 -2.36
N ALA A 134 11.71 11.30 -2.78
CA ALA A 134 11.11 9.99 -2.59
C ALA A 134 11.91 9.21 -1.52
N ILE A 135 11.24 8.82 -0.44
CA ILE A 135 11.84 8.09 0.68
C ILE A 135 11.24 6.69 0.74
N ASN A 136 12.00 5.70 0.30
CA ASN A 136 11.57 4.32 0.28
C ASN A 136 12.11 3.58 1.50
N LEU A 137 11.22 3.35 2.47
CA LEU A 137 11.51 2.68 3.73
C LEU A 137 10.61 1.48 3.89
N THR A 138 11.18 0.34 4.27
CA THR A 138 10.43 -0.87 4.62
C THR A 138 9.40 -0.56 5.72
N THR A 139 8.32 -1.31 5.74
CA THR A 139 7.31 -1.22 6.79
C THR A 139 7.96 -1.42 8.16
N GLY A 140 7.61 -0.59 9.15
CA GLY A 140 8.20 -0.67 10.51
C GLY A 140 9.53 0.06 10.71
N LYS A 141 10.17 0.58 9.67
CA LYS A 141 11.44 1.33 9.78
C LYS A 141 11.27 2.80 10.16
N GLY A 142 10.04 3.23 10.50
CA GLY A 142 9.78 4.54 11.08
C GLY A 142 9.48 5.64 10.06
N LYS A 143 8.71 5.37 9.01
CA LYS A 143 8.25 6.39 8.04
C LYS A 143 7.66 7.61 8.74
N THR A 144 6.73 7.40 9.68
CA THR A 144 6.11 8.47 10.49
C THR A 144 7.14 9.23 11.33
N TYR A 145 8.11 8.52 11.93
CA TYR A 145 9.19 9.13 12.69
C TYR A 145 10.04 10.06 11.82
N ILE A 146 10.44 9.60 10.62
CA ILE A 146 11.23 10.42 9.68
C ILE A 146 10.48 11.68 9.27
N ALA A 147 9.19 11.58 8.94
CA ALA A 147 8.37 12.75 8.62
C ALA A 147 8.28 13.72 9.80
N SER A 148 8.07 13.21 11.02
CA SER A 148 8.05 14.01 12.26
C SER A 148 9.37 14.77 12.48
N CYS A 149 10.50 14.10 12.26
CA CYS A 149 11.81 14.74 12.35
C CYS A 149 12.01 15.85 11.30
N ILE A 150 11.58 15.60 10.05
CA ILE A 150 11.67 16.60 8.97
C ILE A 150 10.80 17.82 9.32
N MET A 151 9.56 17.62 9.78
CA MET A 151 8.68 18.69 10.24
C MET A 151 9.28 19.49 11.39
N SER A 152 9.76 18.79 12.42
CA SER A 152 10.41 19.39 13.58
C SER A 152 11.63 20.23 13.21
N TYR A 153 12.49 19.69 12.34
CA TYR A 153 13.72 20.37 11.93
C TYR A 153 13.45 21.61 11.08
N LEU A 154 12.52 21.53 10.13
CA LEU A 154 12.21 22.62 9.20
C LEU A 154 11.32 23.69 9.84
N GLY A 155 10.47 23.34 10.81
CA GLY A 155 9.61 24.28 11.53
C GLY A 155 8.57 24.96 10.63
N ILE A 156 8.04 24.24 9.64
CA ILE A 156 7.13 24.75 8.62
C ILE A 156 5.81 23.99 8.71
N ARG A 157 4.68 24.69 8.52
CA ARG A 157 3.36 24.06 8.48
C ARG A 157 3.30 22.95 7.46
N SER A 158 2.82 21.81 7.89
CA SER A 158 2.89 20.58 7.10
C SER A 158 1.54 19.90 6.97
N ILE A 159 1.35 19.14 5.89
CA ILE A 159 0.22 18.24 5.71
C ILE A 159 0.68 16.83 5.42
N VAL A 160 0.01 15.84 6.03
CA VAL A 160 0.15 14.42 5.71
C VAL A 160 -1.10 13.96 4.97
N ILE A 161 -0.92 13.34 3.81
CA ILE A 161 -1.99 12.87 2.94
C ILE A 161 -1.87 11.35 2.84
N THR A 162 -2.92 10.64 3.28
CA THR A 162 -2.96 9.18 3.34
C THR A 162 -4.08 8.60 2.48
N SER A 163 -4.06 7.29 2.26
CA SER A 163 -5.09 6.59 1.49
C SER A 163 -6.39 6.34 2.27
N GLN A 164 -6.32 6.25 3.61
CA GLN A 164 -7.44 5.84 4.47
C GLN A 164 -7.50 6.69 5.75
N SER A 165 -8.73 6.91 6.25
CA SER A 165 -8.95 7.73 7.45
C SER A 165 -8.38 7.09 8.73
N GLY A 166 -8.43 5.78 8.88
CA GLY A 166 -7.85 5.09 10.04
C GLY A 166 -6.34 5.26 10.18
N ILE A 167 -5.64 5.49 9.06
CA ILE A 167 -4.21 5.79 9.05
C ILE A 167 -3.94 7.20 9.61
N LEU A 168 -4.86 8.16 9.42
CA LEU A 168 -4.70 9.52 9.97
C LEU A 168 -4.64 9.51 11.50
N ASP A 169 -5.46 8.69 12.16
CA ASP A 169 -5.46 8.59 13.61
C ASP A 169 -4.16 7.97 14.13
N GLN A 170 -3.62 6.97 13.42
CA GLN A 170 -2.29 6.42 13.73
C GLN A 170 -1.17 7.45 13.56
N TRP A 171 -1.23 8.27 12.49
CA TRP A 171 -0.29 9.36 12.29
C TRP A 171 -0.35 10.36 13.45
N ARG A 172 -1.57 10.78 13.86
CA ARG A 172 -1.78 11.70 14.98
C ARG A 172 -1.15 11.16 16.27
N GLU A 173 -1.47 9.92 16.65
CA GLU A 173 -0.95 9.31 17.87
C GLU A 173 0.57 9.15 17.83
N LYS A 174 1.13 8.69 16.70
CA LYS A 174 2.58 8.53 16.56
C LYS A 174 3.33 9.85 16.55
N ILE A 175 2.79 10.90 15.96
CA ILE A 175 3.42 12.23 16.00
C ILE A 175 3.44 12.77 17.43
N LYS A 176 2.36 12.62 18.19
CA LYS A 176 2.31 12.98 19.62
C LYS A 176 3.30 12.16 20.48
N GLU A 177 3.47 10.88 20.15
CA GLU A 177 4.47 10.02 20.78
C GLU A 177 5.89 10.54 20.53
N TYR A 178 6.20 10.92 19.29
CA TYR A 178 7.56 11.29 18.86
C TYR A 178 7.93 12.75 19.12
N THR A 179 6.94 13.64 19.27
CA THR A 179 7.16 15.08 19.38
C THR A 179 6.42 15.69 20.56
N ASP A 180 6.76 16.93 20.90
CA ASP A 180 6.09 17.75 21.93
C ASP A 180 4.93 18.59 21.37
N ILE A 181 4.45 18.29 20.14
CA ILE A 181 3.32 19.00 19.54
C ILE A 181 2.07 18.84 20.38
N ASP A 182 1.37 19.94 20.62
CA ASP A 182 0.07 19.90 21.31
C ASP A 182 -1.00 19.31 20.39
N ASP A 183 -1.89 18.51 20.94
CA ASP A 183 -2.98 17.90 20.18
C ASP A 183 -3.88 18.94 19.51
N SER A 184 -4.04 20.10 20.13
CA SER A 184 -4.78 21.25 19.57
C SER A 184 -4.14 21.87 18.34
N GLU A 185 -2.84 21.64 18.08
CA GLU A 185 -2.12 22.10 16.89
C GLU A 185 -2.28 21.17 15.70
N ILE A 186 -2.86 19.96 15.90
CA ILE A 186 -3.08 18.95 14.86
C ILE A 186 -4.53 19.01 14.38
N VAL A 187 -4.74 19.18 13.09
CA VAL A 187 -6.07 19.26 12.48
C VAL A 187 -6.28 18.11 11.50
N LYS A 188 -7.33 17.34 11.73
CA LYS A 188 -7.80 16.33 10.76
C LYS A 188 -8.85 16.98 9.86
N ILE A 189 -8.56 17.12 8.57
CA ILE A 189 -9.47 17.71 7.59
C ILE A 189 -10.41 16.61 7.10
N GLU A 190 -11.66 16.66 7.56
CA GLU A 190 -12.69 15.66 7.27
C GLU A 190 -13.83 16.25 6.44
N GLY A 191 -13.90 15.77 5.19
CA GLY A 191 -14.99 16.06 4.26
C GLY A 191 -15.01 17.47 3.68
N GLY A 192 -15.83 17.65 2.65
CA GLY A 192 -15.99 18.89 1.91
C GLY A 192 -16.50 20.08 2.75
N PRO A 193 -17.47 19.89 3.67
CA PRO A 193 -17.97 21.01 4.50
C PRO A 193 -16.89 21.68 5.34
N MET A 194 -15.91 20.92 5.86
CA MET A 194 -14.79 21.52 6.60
C MET A 194 -13.87 22.33 5.69
N ILE A 195 -13.56 21.81 4.50
CA ILE A 195 -12.77 22.54 3.50
C ILE A 195 -13.47 23.85 3.13
N GLY A 196 -14.79 23.82 2.89
CA GLY A 196 -15.56 25.02 2.58
C GLY A 196 -15.49 26.08 3.69
N ARG A 197 -15.59 25.67 4.97
CA ARG A 197 -15.42 26.58 6.11
C ARG A 197 -14.03 27.21 6.15
N ILE A 198 -12.98 26.43 5.96
CA ILE A 198 -11.59 26.93 5.95
C ILE A 198 -11.38 27.92 4.79
N LEU A 199 -11.94 27.66 3.62
CA LEU A 199 -11.85 28.55 2.48
C LEU A 199 -12.59 29.88 2.70
N ASN A 200 -13.68 29.87 3.45
CA ASN A 200 -14.40 31.08 3.80
C ASN A 200 -13.66 31.88 4.90
N ASP A 201 -13.25 31.20 5.96
CA ASP A 201 -12.49 31.79 7.07
C ASP A 201 -11.41 30.83 7.56
N SER A 202 -10.16 31.18 7.32
CA SER A 202 -8.99 30.42 7.77
C SER A 202 -8.43 30.89 9.13
N SER A 203 -9.02 31.90 9.76
CA SER A 203 -8.53 32.46 11.04
C SER A 203 -8.43 31.42 12.15
N MET A 204 -9.38 30.49 12.19
CA MET A 204 -9.39 29.36 13.12
C MET A 204 -8.18 28.41 12.95
N MET A 205 -7.44 28.51 11.86
CA MET A 205 -6.25 27.71 11.57
C MET A 205 -4.94 28.43 11.91
N ALA A 206 -4.98 29.65 12.44
CA ALA A 206 -3.81 30.49 12.70
C ALA A 206 -2.73 29.81 13.55
N ASN A 207 -3.14 29.07 14.59
CA ASN A 207 -2.25 28.40 15.54
C ASN A 207 -2.06 26.90 15.24
N LYS A 208 -2.40 26.43 14.03
CA LYS A 208 -2.24 25.02 13.67
C LYS A 208 -0.91 24.80 12.96
N SER A 209 -0.27 23.68 13.28
CA SER A 209 1.07 23.34 12.79
C SER A 209 1.05 22.16 11.82
N LEU A 210 0.10 21.24 12.00
CA LEU A 210 0.00 20.00 11.25
C LEU A 210 -1.43 19.72 10.80
N TYR A 211 -1.56 19.35 9.54
CA TYR A 211 -2.82 18.94 8.94
C TYR A 211 -2.75 17.48 8.49
N LEU A 212 -3.83 16.73 8.70
CA LEU A 212 -3.98 15.36 8.30
C LEU A 212 -5.20 15.25 7.38
N CYS A 213 -5.05 14.64 6.20
CA CYS A 213 -6.13 14.54 5.24
C CYS A 213 -6.02 13.24 4.43
N THR A 214 -7.12 12.76 3.85
CA THR A 214 -7.10 11.64 2.92
C THR A 214 -7.06 12.11 1.46
N HIS A 215 -6.49 11.29 0.57
CA HIS A 215 -6.58 11.51 -0.87
C HIS A 215 -8.03 11.67 -1.34
N SER A 216 -8.95 10.84 -0.83
CA SER A 216 -10.36 10.87 -1.21
C SER A 216 -11.06 12.16 -0.83
N THR A 217 -10.76 12.74 0.32
CA THR A 217 -11.32 14.03 0.76
C THR A 217 -10.94 15.15 -0.22
N LEU A 218 -9.65 15.26 -0.54
CA LEU A 218 -9.16 16.29 -1.47
C LEU A 218 -9.63 16.04 -2.90
N GLN A 219 -9.64 14.77 -3.34
CA GLN A 219 -10.08 14.39 -4.68
C GLN A 219 -11.57 14.67 -4.87
N THR A 220 -12.41 14.27 -3.93
CA THR A 220 -13.86 14.55 -4.01
C THR A 220 -14.11 16.05 -4.04
N TYR A 221 -13.43 16.82 -3.18
CA TYR A 221 -13.59 18.27 -3.17
C TYR A 221 -13.12 18.91 -4.48
N GLY A 222 -11.93 18.53 -4.98
CA GLY A 222 -11.38 19.03 -6.23
C GLY A 222 -12.24 18.69 -7.45
N SER A 223 -12.79 17.48 -7.51
CA SER A 223 -13.67 17.07 -8.61
C SER A 223 -15.04 17.77 -8.59
N THR A 224 -15.54 18.16 -7.40
CA THR A 224 -16.86 18.79 -7.25
C THR A 224 -16.79 20.32 -7.33
N HIS A 225 -15.73 20.93 -6.77
CA HIS A 225 -15.63 22.38 -6.62
C HIS A 225 -14.46 23.02 -7.41
N GLY A 226 -13.70 22.20 -8.14
CA GLY A 226 -12.52 22.64 -8.91
C GLY A 226 -11.21 22.44 -8.15
N TRP A 227 -10.18 22.01 -8.89
CA TRP A 227 -8.84 21.74 -8.35
C TRP A 227 -8.13 23.01 -7.85
N ASP A 228 -8.47 24.18 -8.38
CA ASP A 228 -7.96 25.47 -7.89
C ASP A 228 -8.35 25.72 -6.43
N LYS A 229 -9.53 25.24 -6.00
CA LYS A 229 -9.96 25.35 -4.61
C LYS A 229 -9.11 24.50 -3.67
N VAL A 230 -8.59 23.37 -4.16
CA VAL A 230 -7.63 22.55 -3.40
C VAL A 230 -6.29 23.30 -3.27
N GLY A 231 -5.81 23.93 -4.33
CA GLY A 231 -4.63 24.80 -4.28
C GLY A 231 -4.79 25.96 -3.30
N LEU A 232 -5.93 26.67 -3.38
CA LEU A 232 -6.27 27.78 -2.47
C LEU A 232 -6.38 27.32 -1.00
N LEU A 233 -6.86 26.09 -0.74
CA LEU A 233 -6.87 25.52 0.61
C LEU A 233 -5.46 25.46 1.20
N PHE A 234 -4.49 24.94 0.44
CA PHE A 234 -3.10 24.82 0.90
C PHE A 234 -2.45 26.19 1.14
N GLU A 235 -2.75 27.16 0.27
CA GLU A 235 -2.29 28.53 0.42
C GLU A 235 -2.86 29.17 1.71
N LYS A 236 -4.19 29.10 1.92
CA LYS A 236 -4.84 29.65 3.13
C LYS A 236 -4.38 28.98 4.41
N LEU A 237 -3.99 27.70 4.37
CA LEU A 237 -3.41 27.00 5.49
C LEU A 237 -1.93 27.28 5.70
N GLY A 238 -1.27 27.99 4.78
CA GLY A 238 0.16 28.30 4.82
C GLY A 238 1.05 27.06 4.74
N ILE A 239 0.62 26.01 4.02
CA ILE A 239 1.32 24.74 3.95
C ILE A 239 2.58 24.87 3.09
N GLY A 240 3.75 24.60 3.68
CA GLY A 240 5.02 24.58 2.96
C GLY A 240 5.56 23.17 2.74
N ILE A 241 5.08 22.17 3.45
CA ILE A 241 5.52 20.77 3.32
C ILE A 241 4.31 19.86 3.16
N LYS A 242 4.33 18.99 2.16
CA LYS A 242 3.35 17.91 2.00
C LYS A 242 4.03 16.55 1.97
N PHE A 243 3.47 15.61 2.72
CA PHE A 243 3.86 14.21 2.78
C PHE A 243 2.76 13.36 2.16
N PHE A 244 3.08 12.59 1.14
CA PHE A 244 2.22 11.54 0.63
C PHE A 244 2.65 10.21 1.26
N ASP A 245 1.85 9.67 2.16
CA ASP A 245 2.09 8.34 2.72
C ASP A 245 1.54 7.28 1.77
N GLU A 246 2.31 6.21 1.60
CA GLU A 246 2.08 5.17 0.59
C GLU A 246 1.84 5.76 -0.81
N ALA A 247 2.73 6.65 -1.25
CA ALA A 247 2.63 7.45 -2.48
C ALA A 247 2.37 6.63 -3.77
N HIS A 248 2.65 5.31 -3.75
CA HIS A 248 2.32 4.40 -4.84
C HIS A 248 0.81 4.05 -4.89
N GLN A 249 0.07 4.23 -3.78
CA GLN A 249 -1.38 4.02 -3.75
C GLN A 249 -2.10 5.25 -4.31
N ASN A 250 -3.28 5.04 -4.91
CA ASN A 250 -4.10 6.11 -5.46
C ASN A 250 -3.30 7.11 -6.32
N PHE A 251 -2.39 6.59 -7.14
CA PHE A 251 -1.41 7.39 -7.89
C PHE A 251 -2.03 8.54 -8.69
N GLN A 252 -3.17 8.30 -9.38
CA GLN A 252 -3.84 9.37 -10.13
C GLN A 252 -4.31 10.50 -9.20
N ASN A 253 -4.88 10.17 -8.04
CA ASN A 253 -5.31 11.17 -7.07
C ASN A 253 -4.11 11.93 -6.47
N MET A 254 -3.02 11.22 -6.19
CA MET A 254 -1.76 11.84 -5.75
C MET A 254 -1.28 12.86 -6.78
N ALA A 255 -1.25 12.49 -8.06
CA ALA A 255 -0.82 13.38 -9.14
C ALA A 255 -1.72 14.62 -9.27
N LEU A 256 -3.04 14.44 -9.22
CA LEU A 256 -3.99 15.56 -9.28
C LEU A 256 -3.82 16.53 -8.10
N ILE A 257 -3.66 16.00 -6.89
CA ILE A 257 -3.40 16.83 -5.70
C ILE A 257 -2.06 17.56 -5.86
N ASP A 258 -1.04 16.88 -6.37
CA ASP A 258 0.30 17.45 -6.57
C ASP A 258 0.27 18.61 -7.60
N PHE A 259 -0.52 18.47 -8.66
CA PHE A 259 -0.74 19.53 -9.65
C PHE A 259 -1.53 20.71 -9.07
N ALA A 260 -2.58 20.44 -8.29
CA ALA A 260 -3.36 21.48 -7.63
C ALA A 260 -2.54 22.28 -6.61
N THR A 261 -1.62 21.61 -5.92
CA THR A 261 -0.77 22.17 -4.85
C THR A 261 0.68 22.34 -5.30
N ARG A 262 0.87 22.68 -6.58
CA ARG A 262 2.17 22.73 -7.27
C ARG A 262 3.18 23.69 -6.68
N ASP A 263 2.72 24.66 -5.91
CA ASP A 263 3.54 25.73 -5.35
C ASP A 263 4.02 25.45 -3.91
N VAL A 264 3.60 24.35 -3.30
CA VAL A 264 4.11 23.89 -2.01
C VAL A 264 5.63 23.72 -2.09
N TRP A 265 6.37 24.29 -1.13
CA TRP A 265 7.82 24.36 -1.16
C TRP A 265 8.50 23.00 -1.28
N ARG A 266 8.08 22.00 -0.46
CA ARG A 266 8.63 20.64 -0.50
C ARG A 266 7.55 19.57 -0.47
N THR A 267 7.75 18.56 -1.32
CA THR A 267 6.93 17.34 -1.38
C THR A 267 7.77 16.13 -1.05
N TYR A 268 7.29 15.30 -0.12
CA TYR A 268 7.90 14.03 0.25
C TYR A 268 6.95 12.88 -0.10
N TYR A 269 7.40 12.00 -0.98
CA TYR A 269 6.71 10.75 -1.33
C TYR A 269 7.28 9.63 -0.48
N ILE A 270 6.51 9.14 0.48
CA ILE A 270 6.96 8.11 1.42
C ILE A 270 6.28 6.80 1.08
N THR A 271 7.05 5.73 0.91
CA THR A 271 6.49 4.40 0.62
C THR A 271 7.44 3.28 1.02
N ALA A 272 6.87 2.09 1.30
CA ALA A 272 7.64 0.85 1.40
C ALA A 272 7.79 0.16 0.03
N THR A 273 6.94 0.49 -0.93
CA THR A 273 6.82 -0.19 -2.22
C THR A 273 6.76 0.82 -3.37
N PRO A 274 7.92 1.25 -3.92
CA PRO A 274 7.95 2.23 -5.01
C PRO A 274 7.57 1.60 -6.36
N SER A 275 6.42 0.94 -6.43
CA SER A 275 5.91 0.26 -7.63
C SER A 275 4.39 0.16 -7.61
N ARG A 276 3.77 -0.06 -8.77
CA ARG A 276 2.34 -0.26 -8.94
C ARG A 276 2.02 -1.69 -9.32
N SER A 277 0.82 -2.15 -8.99
CA SER A 277 0.36 -3.50 -9.32
C SER A 277 -0.01 -3.66 -10.79
N ASP A 278 -0.52 -2.63 -11.44
CA ASP A 278 -0.71 -2.61 -12.89
C ASP A 278 0.59 -2.25 -13.59
N ARG A 279 0.96 -3.02 -14.62
CA ARG A 279 2.24 -2.85 -15.32
C ARG A 279 2.34 -1.51 -16.06
N GLN A 280 1.25 -1.05 -16.68
CA GLN A 280 1.25 0.21 -17.43
C GLN A 280 1.31 1.40 -16.46
N GLU A 281 0.50 1.36 -15.39
CA GLU A 281 0.57 2.37 -14.34
C GLU A 281 1.93 2.39 -13.64
N ASP A 282 2.60 1.25 -13.47
CA ASP A 282 3.94 1.18 -12.87
C ASP A 282 4.99 1.87 -13.75
N ILE A 283 4.91 1.70 -15.06
CA ILE A 283 5.77 2.41 -16.01
C ILE A 283 5.55 3.93 -15.89
N ILE A 284 4.29 4.37 -15.83
CA ILE A 284 3.94 5.79 -15.71
C ILE A 284 4.38 6.33 -14.35
N TYR A 285 4.19 5.58 -13.26
CA TYR A 285 4.65 5.96 -11.93
C TYR A 285 6.19 6.14 -11.90
N LYS A 286 6.92 5.23 -12.50
CA LYS A 286 8.38 5.34 -12.63
C LYS A 286 8.80 6.54 -13.49
N LEU A 287 8.05 6.84 -14.55
CA LEU A 287 8.26 8.05 -15.35
C LEU A 287 7.99 9.31 -14.53
N TYR A 288 6.90 9.33 -13.75
CA TYR A 288 6.55 10.42 -12.85
C TYR A 288 7.67 10.74 -11.85
N MET A 289 8.30 9.69 -11.31
CA MET A 289 9.35 9.77 -10.29
C MET A 289 10.79 9.83 -10.86
N LYS A 290 10.98 9.79 -12.18
CA LYS A 290 12.28 9.55 -12.82
C LYS A 290 13.41 10.45 -12.33
N ASN A 291 13.17 11.76 -12.24
CA ASN A 291 14.17 12.74 -11.79
C ASN A 291 13.91 13.29 -10.38
N VAL A 292 12.99 12.65 -9.64
CA VAL A 292 12.81 12.92 -8.22
C VAL A 292 13.94 12.25 -7.45
N PRO A 293 14.76 12.98 -6.69
CA PRO A 293 15.75 12.37 -5.81
C PRO A 293 15.10 11.31 -4.95
N SER A 294 15.70 10.13 -4.92
CA SER A 294 15.14 9.00 -4.17
C SER A 294 16.20 8.28 -3.35
N ILE A 295 15.79 7.80 -2.18
CA ILE A 295 16.58 6.91 -1.36
C ILE A 295 15.82 5.60 -1.13
N ASN A 296 16.53 4.48 -1.24
CA ASN A 296 15.98 3.16 -0.94
C ASN A 296 16.87 2.50 0.12
N LEU A 297 16.32 2.34 1.31
CA LEU A 297 17.03 1.84 2.48
C LEU A 297 16.59 0.42 2.87
N PHE A 298 16.05 -0.33 1.92
CA PHE A 298 15.80 -1.76 2.12
C PHE A 298 17.09 -2.55 2.03
N ASN A 299 17.43 -3.28 3.10
CA ASN A 299 18.52 -4.25 3.12
C ASN A 299 17.92 -5.67 3.25
N PRO A 300 17.99 -6.52 2.19
CA PRO A 300 17.46 -7.88 2.25
C PRO A 300 18.06 -8.74 3.37
N GLU A 301 19.33 -8.57 3.68
CA GLU A 301 20.04 -9.37 4.69
C GLU A 301 19.56 -9.07 6.11
N VAL A 302 19.19 -7.82 6.38
CA VAL A 302 18.74 -7.36 7.71
C VAL A 302 17.22 -7.35 7.83
N ASP A 303 16.50 -7.07 6.73
CA ASP A 303 15.07 -6.82 6.75
C ASP A 303 14.21 -8.05 6.41
N ALA A 304 14.81 -9.13 5.90
CA ALA A 304 14.12 -10.37 5.59
C ALA A 304 14.09 -11.30 6.80
N HIS A 305 13.09 -11.15 7.68
CA HIS A 305 12.95 -11.96 8.90
C HIS A 305 11.88 -13.04 8.80
N THR A 306 11.00 -12.94 7.81
CA THR A 306 9.81 -13.77 7.70
C THR A 306 10.07 -15.00 6.87
N SER A 307 9.69 -16.18 7.37
CA SER A 307 9.67 -17.42 6.58
C SER A 307 8.43 -17.45 5.69
N TYR A 308 8.60 -17.68 4.40
CA TYR A 308 7.50 -17.87 3.45
C TYR A 308 7.18 -19.35 3.25
N ILE A 309 5.92 -19.72 3.39
CA ILE A 309 5.43 -21.10 3.22
C ILE A 309 4.24 -21.07 2.26
N ALA A 310 4.41 -21.63 1.07
CA ALA A 310 3.30 -21.88 0.17
C ALA A 310 2.77 -23.30 0.35
N ILE A 311 1.49 -23.43 0.65
CA ILE A 311 0.80 -24.72 0.75
C ILE A 311 -0.07 -24.88 -0.50
N LYS A 312 0.40 -25.69 -1.44
CA LYS A 312 -0.35 -26.03 -2.64
C LYS A 312 -1.30 -27.19 -2.37
N TYR A 313 -2.54 -27.03 -2.79
CA TYR A 313 -3.57 -28.08 -2.74
C TYR A 313 -4.41 -28.01 -4.01
N ASN A 314 -5.16 -29.08 -4.28
CA ASN A 314 -6.11 -29.12 -5.38
C ASN A 314 -7.55 -29.17 -4.85
N SER A 315 -8.35 -28.17 -5.17
CA SER A 315 -9.78 -28.14 -4.84
C SER A 315 -10.61 -29.05 -5.78
N TYR A 316 -9.99 -29.55 -6.86
CA TYR A 316 -10.60 -30.37 -7.92
C TYR A 316 -11.87 -29.74 -8.50
N PRO A 317 -11.77 -28.51 -9.05
CA PRO A 317 -12.92 -27.86 -9.67
C PRO A 317 -13.31 -28.62 -10.95
N THR A 318 -14.60 -28.73 -11.18
CA THR A 318 -15.12 -29.15 -12.49
C THR A 318 -14.94 -28.02 -13.52
N PRO A 319 -15.01 -28.33 -14.83
CA PRO A 319 -15.02 -27.28 -15.86
C PRO A 319 -16.14 -26.24 -15.66
N SER A 320 -17.28 -26.65 -15.12
CA SER A 320 -18.39 -25.75 -14.77
C SER A 320 -18.01 -24.81 -13.65
N ASP A 321 -17.36 -25.31 -12.58
CA ASP A 321 -16.87 -24.47 -11.47
C ASP A 321 -15.85 -23.44 -11.94
N VAL A 322 -14.89 -23.86 -12.78
CA VAL A 322 -13.89 -22.95 -13.35
C VAL A 322 -14.55 -21.84 -14.17
N ASN A 323 -15.58 -22.17 -14.95
CA ASN A 323 -16.31 -21.18 -15.74
C ASN A 323 -17.18 -20.26 -14.87
N ALA A 324 -17.84 -20.81 -13.84
CA ALA A 324 -18.63 -20.02 -12.88
C ALA A 324 -17.77 -19.01 -12.09
N CYS A 325 -16.48 -19.31 -11.90
CA CYS A 325 -15.54 -18.40 -11.22
C CYS A 325 -14.93 -17.33 -12.14
N LYS A 326 -15.29 -17.29 -13.43
CA LYS A 326 -14.78 -16.30 -14.39
C LYS A 326 -15.71 -15.11 -14.53
N ASN A 327 -15.11 -13.98 -14.82
CA ASN A 327 -15.78 -12.82 -15.34
C ASN A 327 -15.29 -12.55 -16.78
N ASN A 328 -16.17 -12.03 -17.64
CA ASN A 328 -15.92 -11.90 -19.09
C ASN A 328 -14.76 -10.94 -19.44
N VAL A 329 -14.35 -10.08 -18.52
CA VAL A 329 -13.35 -9.03 -18.77
C VAL A 329 -11.98 -9.36 -18.19
N TYR A 330 -11.94 -9.91 -16.98
CA TYR A 330 -10.69 -10.05 -16.19
C TYR A 330 -10.24 -11.50 -15.96
N GLY A 331 -11.00 -12.47 -16.45
CA GLY A 331 -10.75 -13.89 -16.18
C GLY A 331 -11.26 -14.30 -14.81
N LEU A 332 -10.43 -14.83 -13.90
CA LEU A 332 -10.85 -15.27 -12.57
C LEU A 332 -11.38 -14.08 -11.74
N SER A 333 -12.61 -14.21 -11.26
CA SER A 333 -13.25 -13.28 -10.33
C SER A 333 -12.98 -13.73 -8.89
N ASN A 334 -12.25 -12.92 -8.11
CA ASN A 334 -11.97 -13.27 -6.72
C ASN A 334 -13.24 -13.53 -5.89
N PRO A 335 -14.29 -12.69 -5.92
CA PRO A 335 -15.50 -12.96 -5.16
C PRO A 335 -16.16 -14.30 -5.53
N LEU A 336 -16.30 -14.60 -6.82
CA LEU A 336 -16.89 -15.86 -7.28
C LEU A 336 -16.05 -17.09 -6.91
N TYR A 337 -14.73 -16.95 -6.98
CA TYR A 337 -13.80 -18.00 -6.52
C TYR A 337 -13.89 -18.22 -5.01
N ILE A 338 -13.97 -17.14 -4.22
CA ILE A 338 -14.13 -17.25 -2.76
C ILE A 338 -15.46 -17.94 -2.41
N ASP A 339 -16.55 -17.59 -3.09
CA ASP A 339 -17.85 -18.25 -2.93
C ASP A 339 -17.80 -19.74 -3.30
N TYR A 340 -17.01 -20.11 -4.31
CA TYR A 340 -16.74 -21.51 -4.63
C TYR A 340 -16.00 -22.20 -3.49
N LEU A 341 -14.94 -21.59 -2.93
CA LEU A 341 -14.19 -22.17 -1.80
C LEU A 341 -15.07 -22.39 -0.57
N MET A 342 -16.00 -21.48 -0.28
CA MET A 342 -16.91 -21.59 0.85
C MET A 342 -17.90 -22.77 0.74
N ARG A 343 -17.97 -23.42 -0.42
CA ARG A 343 -18.76 -24.64 -0.67
C ARG A 343 -17.89 -25.87 -0.90
N ASN A 344 -16.55 -25.70 -0.90
CA ASN A 344 -15.61 -26.76 -1.24
C ASN A 344 -15.07 -27.46 0.02
N ASN A 345 -15.36 -28.74 0.19
CA ASN A 345 -14.93 -29.51 1.36
C ASN A 345 -13.40 -29.58 1.50
N ARG A 346 -12.65 -29.61 0.41
CA ARG A 346 -11.17 -29.66 0.46
C ARG A 346 -10.57 -28.38 0.98
N PHE A 347 -11.15 -27.24 0.63
CA PHE A 347 -10.76 -25.97 1.22
C PHE A 347 -10.94 -25.99 2.73
N TRP A 348 -12.07 -26.50 3.23
CA TRP A 348 -12.33 -26.56 4.66
C TRP A 348 -11.39 -27.53 5.40
N ILE A 349 -11.04 -28.66 4.79
CA ILE A 349 -10.02 -29.55 5.34
C ILE A 349 -8.66 -28.84 5.45
N MET A 350 -8.26 -28.10 4.41
CA MET A 350 -7.01 -27.34 4.44
C MET A 350 -7.05 -26.19 5.45
N PHE A 351 -8.19 -25.53 5.58
CA PHE A 351 -8.41 -24.51 6.60
C PHE A 351 -8.26 -25.09 8.00
N ASP A 352 -9.00 -26.15 8.32
CA ASP A 352 -8.97 -26.80 9.65
C ASP A 352 -7.55 -27.27 9.99
N TYR A 353 -6.83 -27.83 9.01
CA TYR A 353 -5.43 -28.22 9.17
C TYR A 353 -4.54 -27.02 9.53
N ILE A 354 -4.55 -25.93 8.73
CA ILE A 354 -3.72 -24.74 8.98
C ILE A 354 -4.11 -24.09 10.31
N PHE A 355 -5.41 -23.93 10.56
CA PHE A 355 -5.89 -23.31 11.79
C PHE A 355 -5.48 -24.11 13.04
N SER A 356 -5.62 -25.44 13.01
CA SER A 356 -5.22 -26.31 14.13
C SER A 356 -3.72 -26.20 14.44
N LEU A 357 -2.89 -26.10 13.40
CA LEU A 357 -1.46 -25.90 13.58
C LEU A 357 -1.15 -24.55 14.25
N ILE A 358 -1.77 -23.46 13.79
CA ILE A 358 -1.61 -22.11 14.36
C ILE A 358 -2.15 -22.06 15.80
N TYR A 359 -3.31 -22.65 16.06
CA TYR A 359 -3.91 -22.75 17.38
C TYR A 359 -2.97 -23.37 18.40
N ARG A 360 -2.37 -24.51 18.05
CA ARG A 360 -1.43 -25.23 18.93
C ARG A 360 -0.12 -24.50 19.14
N SER A 361 0.34 -23.73 18.16
CA SER A 361 1.54 -22.91 18.30
C SER A 361 1.40 -21.75 19.29
N GLY A 362 0.16 -21.39 19.63
CA GLY A 362 -0.18 -20.30 20.55
C GLY A 362 0.10 -18.90 20.01
N GLY A 363 0.55 -18.75 18.75
CA GLY A 363 0.92 -17.46 18.16
C GLY A 363 -0.27 -16.65 17.66
N LYS A 364 -0.13 -15.32 17.67
CA LYS A 364 -1.10 -14.39 17.07
C LYS A 364 -1.09 -14.49 15.55
N ALA A 365 -2.27 -14.56 14.93
CA ALA A 365 -2.41 -14.79 13.49
C ALA A 365 -3.38 -13.82 12.83
N LEU A 366 -3.04 -13.42 11.59
CA LEU A 366 -3.85 -12.58 10.71
C LEU A 366 -4.23 -13.39 9.47
N PHE A 367 -5.53 -13.56 9.21
CA PHE A 367 -6.06 -14.34 8.10
C PHE A 367 -6.69 -13.42 7.04
N TYR A 368 -6.17 -13.45 5.82
CA TYR A 368 -6.75 -12.75 4.66
C TYR A 368 -7.73 -13.65 3.93
N ILE A 369 -9.00 -13.25 3.87
CA ILE A 369 -10.11 -14.07 3.39
C ILE A 369 -10.81 -13.48 2.16
N GLY A 370 -10.83 -12.16 2.03
CA GLY A 370 -11.19 -11.45 0.80
C GLY A 370 -12.62 -10.89 0.74
N THR A 371 -13.63 -11.54 1.32
CA THR A 371 -15.01 -11.02 1.38
C THR A 371 -15.59 -11.11 2.79
N ASN A 372 -16.49 -10.18 3.14
CA ASN A 372 -17.13 -10.17 4.46
C ASN A 372 -17.96 -11.44 4.70
N SER A 373 -18.72 -11.89 3.69
CA SER A 373 -19.50 -13.13 3.78
C SER A 373 -18.64 -14.37 4.02
N ALA A 374 -17.45 -14.45 3.41
CA ALA A 374 -16.52 -15.54 3.66
C ALA A 374 -15.87 -15.43 5.05
N ILE A 375 -15.60 -14.21 5.54
CA ILE A 375 -15.12 -13.98 6.89
C ILE A 375 -16.12 -14.51 7.93
N GLU A 376 -17.40 -14.24 7.76
CA GLU A 376 -18.47 -14.75 8.63
C GLU A 376 -18.48 -16.28 8.66
N LYS A 377 -18.42 -16.94 7.51
CA LYS A 377 -18.37 -18.40 7.44
C LYS A 377 -17.12 -19.01 8.09
N VAL A 378 -15.97 -18.35 7.92
CA VAL A 378 -14.73 -18.77 8.58
C VAL A 378 -14.84 -18.57 10.10
N TYR A 379 -15.42 -17.47 10.54
CA TYR A 379 -15.70 -17.23 11.96
C TYR A 379 -16.63 -18.31 12.55
N GLU A 380 -17.75 -18.58 11.89
CA GLU A 380 -18.68 -19.65 12.28
C GLU A 380 -17.98 -21.02 12.36
N ARG A 381 -17.11 -21.33 11.38
CA ARG A 381 -16.32 -22.57 11.38
C ARG A 381 -15.36 -22.66 12.56
N ILE A 382 -14.69 -21.55 12.91
CA ILE A 382 -13.82 -21.50 14.08
C ILE A 382 -14.64 -21.69 15.35
N MET A 383 -15.78 -20.99 15.49
CA MET A 383 -16.62 -21.10 16.67
C MET A 383 -17.24 -22.49 16.84
N PHE A 384 -17.57 -23.16 15.74
CA PHE A 384 -18.04 -24.54 15.77
C PHE A 384 -16.96 -25.52 16.24
N ASN A 385 -15.73 -25.40 15.76
CA ASN A 385 -14.63 -26.29 16.08
C ASN A 385 -13.92 -25.95 17.41
N TYR A 386 -13.94 -24.67 17.82
CA TYR A 386 -13.21 -24.10 18.95
C TYR A 386 -14.07 -23.05 19.67
N PRO A 387 -15.19 -23.46 20.31
CA PRO A 387 -16.12 -22.51 20.94
C PRO A 387 -15.47 -21.70 22.07
N GLU A 388 -14.41 -22.22 22.68
CA GLU A 388 -13.63 -21.51 23.70
C GLU A 388 -12.93 -20.25 23.20
N LEU A 389 -12.74 -20.11 21.89
CA LEU A 389 -12.05 -18.97 21.27
C LEU A 389 -12.95 -17.74 21.01
N TRP A 390 -14.19 -17.74 21.46
CA TRP A 390 -15.16 -16.66 21.20
C TRP A 390 -14.62 -15.26 21.53
N ASN A 391 -13.73 -15.16 22.51
CA ASN A 391 -13.11 -13.88 22.91
C ASN A 391 -11.74 -13.64 22.23
N ASP A 392 -11.16 -14.65 21.59
CA ASP A 392 -9.84 -14.60 20.97
C ASP A 392 -9.89 -14.33 19.46
N VAL A 393 -11.05 -14.46 18.83
CA VAL A 393 -11.23 -14.17 17.40
C VAL A 393 -11.83 -12.80 17.21
N GLY A 394 -11.24 -12.02 16.31
CA GLY A 394 -11.71 -10.68 15.93
C GLY A 394 -11.89 -10.54 14.43
N ILE A 395 -12.92 -9.81 14.02
CA ILE A 395 -13.16 -9.45 12.63
C ILE A 395 -12.68 -8.00 12.43
N TYR A 396 -11.71 -7.82 11.54
CA TYR A 396 -11.13 -6.53 11.21
C TYR A 396 -11.39 -6.18 9.74
N THR A 397 -12.47 -5.44 9.49
CA THR A 397 -12.89 -5.02 8.15
C THR A 397 -13.32 -3.56 8.14
N SER A 398 -13.68 -3.03 6.97
CA SER A 398 -14.18 -1.65 6.85
C SER A 398 -15.49 -1.40 7.60
N ILE A 399 -16.29 -2.47 7.81
CA ILE A 399 -17.60 -2.42 8.48
C ILE A 399 -17.54 -2.82 9.96
N SER A 400 -16.38 -3.19 10.49
CA SER A 400 -16.25 -3.54 11.92
C SER A 400 -16.47 -2.33 12.81
N GLU A 401 -17.32 -2.47 13.82
CA GLU A 401 -17.68 -1.41 14.77
C GLU A 401 -16.47 -0.98 15.62
N ASP A 402 -15.75 -1.94 16.20
CA ASP A 402 -14.54 -1.68 16.99
C ASP A 402 -13.29 -2.32 16.35
N LYS A 403 -12.66 -1.56 15.47
CA LYS A 403 -11.43 -1.97 14.80
C LYS A 403 -10.23 -2.07 15.74
N GLN A 404 -10.19 -1.25 16.78
CA GLN A 404 -9.06 -1.26 17.72
C GLN A 404 -9.12 -2.52 18.59
N GLN A 405 -10.30 -2.88 19.08
CA GLN A 405 -10.49 -4.11 19.82
C GLN A 405 -10.15 -5.34 18.97
N ALA A 406 -10.58 -5.36 17.70
CA ALA A 406 -10.27 -6.48 16.80
C ALA A 406 -8.76 -6.71 16.64
N LYS A 407 -7.93 -5.66 16.63
CA LYS A 407 -6.46 -5.76 16.55
C LYS A 407 -5.82 -6.40 17.78
N THR A 408 -6.46 -6.35 18.94
CA THR A 408 -5.94 -6.97 20.17
C THR A 408 -6.16 -8.48 20.22
N LYS A 409 -7.09 -9.00 19.42
CA LYS A 409 -7.46 -10.42 19.40
C LYS A 409 -6.30 -11.27 18.88
N LYS A 410 -6.31 -12.56 19.29
CA LYS A 410 -5.28 -13.53 18.95
C LYS A 410 -5.38 -14.00 17.49
N TYR A 411 -6.59 -14.20 17.00
CA TYR A 411 -6.89 -14.61 15.62
C TYR A 411 -7.72 -13.52 14.94
N ILE A 412 -7.16 -12.88 13.93
CA ILE A 412 -7.78 -11.74 13.27
C ILE A 412 -8.17 -12.13 11.85
N LEU A 413 -9.46 -12.04 11.53
CA LEU A 413 -10.00 -12.30 10.21
C LEU A 413 -10.17 -10.98 9.46
N THR A 414 -9.65 -10.87 8.25
CA THR A 414 -9.60 -9.60 7.52
C THR A 414 -9.59 -9.77 6.00
N THR A 415 -9.60 -8.64 5.29
CA THR A 415 -9.32 -8.56 3.86
C THR A 415 -8.00 -7.83 3.61
N THR A 416 -7.37 -8.03 2.44
CA THR A 416 -6.16 -7.29 2.06
C THR A 416 -6.40 -5.78 1.98
N LYS A 417 -7.63 -5.35 1.66
CA LYS A 417 -8.02 -3.93 1.64
C LYS A 417 -8.05 -3.33 3.05
N SER A 418 -8.52 -4.09 4.04
CA SER A 418 -8.69 -3.59 5.41
C SER A 418 -7.38 -3.59 6.20
N ALA A 419 -6.59 -4.65 6.08
CA ALA A 419 -5.32 -4.80 6.81
C ALA A 419 -4.08 -4.84 5.90
N GLY A 420 -4.22 -4.57 4.61
CA GLY A 420 -3.12 -4.65 3.63
C GLY A 420 -2.16 -3.46 3.67
N ALA A 421 -2.61 -2.26 4.02
CA ALA A 421 -1.81 -1.05 3.97
C ALA A 421 -1.90 -0.24 5.28
N GLY A 422 -0.75 0.25 5.74
CA GLY A 422 -0.65 1.28 6.78
C GLY A 422 -0.95 0.84 8.22
N GLU A 423 -1.71 -0.23 8.42
CA GLU A 423 -2.17 -0.66 9.75
C GLU A 423 -1.07 -1.42 10.52
N ASP A 424 -0.91 -1.13 11.80
CA ASP A 424 0.01 -1.82 12.70
C ASP A 424 -0.73 -2.86 13.55
N ILE A 425 -0.29 -4.12 13.50
CA ILE A 425 -0.81 -5.21 14.33
C ILE A 425 0.36 -5.77 15.12
N PRO A 426 0.47 -5.43 16.42
CA PRO A 426 1.61 -5.84 17.23
C PRO A 426 1.60 -7.35 17.47
N ASP A 427 2.78 -7.91 17.72
CA ASP A 427 3.04 -9.31 18.12
C ASP A 427 2.54 -10.38 17.14
N LEU A 428 2.37 -10.01 15.88
CA LEU A 428 1.94 -10.92 14.84
C LEU A 428 3.02 -11.99 14.57
N LYS A 429 2.64 -13.27 14.71
CA LYS A 429 3.51 -14.41 14.44
C LYS A 429 3.19 -15.06 13.08
N TYR A 430 1.94 -15.03 12.67
CA TYR A 430 1.48 -15.62 11.42
C TYR A 430 0.67 -14.63 10.58
N SER A 431 1.00 -14.56 9.30
CA SER A 431 0.22 -13.86 8.27
C SER A 431 -0.22 -14.89 7.25
N VAL A 432 -1.53 -15.13 7.13
CA VAL A 432 -2.08 -16.26 6.37
C VAL A 432 -2.96 -15.75 5.23
N VAL A 433 -2.56 -15.95 4.00
CA VAL A 433 -3.43 -15.74 2.83
C VAL A 433 -4.23 -17.03 2.60
N LEU A 434 -5.47 -17.00 3.06
CA LEU A 434 -6.32 -18.19 3.12
C LEU A 434 -7.17 -18.35 1.86
N ALA A 435 -7.96 -17.33 1.50
CA ALA A 435 -8.93 -17.40 0.42
C ALA A 435 -8.95 -16.16 -0.48
N GLU A 436 -8.00 -15.26 -0.36
CA GLU A 436 -7.91 -14.02 -1.14
C GLU A 436 -6.72 -14.08 -2.12
N PRO A 437 -6.88 -14.68 -3.32
CA PRO A 437 -5.79 -14.80 -4.26
C PRO A 437 -5.46 -13.46 -4.92
N PHE A 438 -4.19 -13.13 -5.00
CA PHE A 438 -3.70 -11.94 -5.72
C PHE A 438 -2.35 -12.19 -6.37
N LYS A 439 -2.08 -11.49 -7.47
CA LYS A 439 -0.79 -11.50 -8.17
C LYS A 439 0.05 -10.25 -7.94
N SER A 440 -0.51 -9.26 -7.25
CA SER A 440 0.12 -7.95 -7.06
C SER A 440 1.37 -8.03 -6.19
N GLU A 441 2.50 -7.56 -6.71
CA GLU A 441 3.74 -7.39 -5.95
C GLU A 441 3.54 -6.46 -4.75
N VAL A 442 2.81 -5.38 -4.95
CA VAL A 442 2.55 -4.37 -3.92
C VAL A 442 1.80 -5.01 -2.74
N ILE A 443 0.68 -5.70 -3.01
CA ILE A 443 -0.11 -6.38 -1.97
C ILE A 443 0.74 -7.45 -1.28
N THR A 444 1.53 -8.22 -2.04
CA THR A 444 2.43 -9.24 -1.49
C THR A 444 3.43 -8.63 -0.51
N ARG A 445 4.08 -7.52 -0.88
CA ARG A 445 5.05 -6.83 -0.01
C ARG A 445 4.40 -6.19 1.20
N GLN A 446 3.19 -5.64 1.05
CA GLN A 446 2.43 -5.06 2.16
C GLN A 446 1.99 -6.12 3.16
N THR A 447 1.45 -7.24 2.70
CA THR A 447 1.01 -8.35 3.57
C THR A 447 2.19 -9.07 4.22
N LEU A 448 3.30 -9.27 3.48
CA LEU A 448 4.55 -9.79 4.01
C LEU A 448 5.15 -8.87 5.07
N GLY A 449 5.11 -7.56 4.86
CA GLY A 449 5.63 -6.54 5.79
C GLY A 449 4.82 -6.39 7.09
N ARG A 450 3.75 -7.17 7.30
CA ARG A 450 3.04 -7.25 8.59
C ARG A 450 3.78 -8.11 9.61
N THR A 451 4.53 -9.08 9.15
CA THR A 451 5.36 -9.95 9.98
C THR A 451 6.72 -9.27 10.22
N ARG A 452 6.84 -8.51 11.32
CA ARG A 452 8.01 -7.65 11.60
C ARG A 452 9.00 -8.26 12.56
N ASN A 453 8.55 -9.23 13.34
CA ASN A 453 9.38 -9.86 14.36
C ASN A 453 10.19 -11.02 13.78
N PRO A 454 11.37 -11.32 14.32
CA PRO A 454 12.08 -12.55 14.02
C PRO A 454 11.20 -13.78 14.23
N ASN A 455 11.40 -14.83 13.44
CA ASN A 455 10.65 -16.10 13.54
C ASN A 455 9.15 -15.98 13.23
N THR A 456 8.76 -15.04 12.39
CA THR A 456 7.40 -14.95 11.87
C THR A 456 7.25 -15.78 10.60
N SER A 457 6.00 -16.20 10.30
CA SER A 457 5.71 -16.99 9.10
C SER A 457 4.61 -16.35 8.28
N TYR A 458 4.85 -16.26 6.98
CA TYR A 458 3.87 -15.91 5.99
C TYR A 458 3.42 -17.17 5.26
N ILE A 459 2.15 -17.53 5.39
CA ILE A 459 1.57 -18.76 4.84
C ILE A 459 0.62 -18.38 3.72
N GLU A 460 0.79 -18.99 2.55
CA GLU A 460 -0.12 -18.81 1.42
C GLU A 460 -0.72 -20.14 1.00
N LEU A 461 -2.05 -20.22 0.98
CA LEU A 461 -2.78 -21.34 0.45
C LEU A 461 -3.00 -21.17 -1.05
N VAL A 462 -2.48 -22.09 -1.86
CA VAL A 462 -2.46 -22.00 -3.32
C VAL A 462 -3.25 -23.17 -3.92
N ASP A 463 -4.42 -22.87 -4.50
CA ASP A 463 -5.23 -23.85 -5.20
C ASP A 463 -4.69 -24.11 -6.61
N VAL A 464 -4.11 -25.28 -6.83
CA VAL A 464 -3.57 -25.67 -8.14
C VAL A 464 -4.64 -26.18 -9.12
N GLY A 465 -5.87 -26.38 -8.66
CA GLY A 465 -7.00 -26.73 -9.52
C GLY A 465 -7.36 -25.60 -10.49
N PHE A 466 -7.02 -24.35 -10.15
CA PHE A 466 -7.19 -23.19 -11.01
C PHE A 466 -5.84 -22.75 -11.61
N ARG A 467 -5.66 -22.99 -12.91
CA ARG A 467 -4.42 -22.63 -13.62
C ARG A 467 -4.00 -21.18 -13.44
N GLN A 468 -4.96 -20.25 -13.31
CA GLN A 468 -4.67 -18.82 -13.14
C GLN A 468 -4.03 -18.55 -11.78
N LEU A 469 -4.41 -19.27 -10.71
CA LEU A 469 -3.84 -19.12 -9.37
C LEU A 469 -2.40 -19.63 -9.30
N GLN A 470 -2.08 -20.70 -10.05
CA GLN A 470 -0.68 -21.12 -10.24
C GLN A 470 0.14 -20.01 -10.92
N GLY A 471 -0.46 -19.31 -11.90
CA GLY A 471 0.16 -18.14 -12.53
C GLY A 471 0.42 -17.01 -11.54
N PHE A 472 -0.52 -16.74 -10.61
CA PHE A 472 -0.33 -15.75 -9.55
C PHE A 472 0.80 -16.12 -8.60
N PHE A 473 0.85 -17.38 -8.17
CA PHE A 473 1.93 -17.90 -7.35
C PHE A 473 3.29 -17.74 -8.04
N ASN A 474 3.42 -18.19 -9.28
CA ASN A 474 4.67 -18.09 -10.03
C ASN A 474 5.12 -16.64 -10.23
N ALA A 475 4.19 -15.73 -10.47
CA ALA A 475 4.48 -14.30 -10.61
C ALA A 475 5.05 -13.67 -9.34
N LYS A 476 4.69 -14.18 -8.16
CA LYS A 476 5.14 -13.68 -6.85
C LYS A 476 6.41 -14.35 -6.31
N ARG A 477 6.82 -15.50 -6.86
CA ARG A 477 7.93 -16.30 -6.33
C ARG A 477 9.23 -15.50 -6.19
N HIS A 478 9.52 -14.61 -7.14
CA HIS A 478 10.71 -13.75 -7.09
C HIS A 478 10.69 -12.76 -5.91
N ILE A 479 9.48 -12.33 -5.47
CA ILE A 479 9.31 -11.42 -4.33
C ILE A 479 9.71 -12.15 -3.05
N PHE A 480 9.20 -13.35 -2.85
CA PHE A 480 9.52 -14.15 -1.67
C PHE A 480 11.00 -14.53 -1.63
N ASN A 481 11.60 -14.83 -2.78
CA ASN A 481 13.05 -15.10 -2.87
C ASN A 481 13.89 -13.86 -2.47
N LYS A 482 13.35 -12.65 -2.66
CA LYS A 482 14.05 -11.41 -2.32
C LYS A 482 13.77 -10.92 -0.89
N TYR A 483 12.55 -11.09 -0.40
CA TYR A 483 12.06 -10.45 0.83
C TYR A 483 11.79 -11.43 1.98
N ALA A 484 11.82 -12.73 1.77
CA ALA A 484 11.72 -13.72 2.83
C ALA A 484 13.09 -14.25 3.23
N SER A 485 13.27 -14.57 4.51
CA SER A 485 14.49 -15.20 5.04
C SER A 485 14.64 -16.63 4.53
N LYS A 486 13.51 -17.35 4.47
CA LYS A 486 13.40 -18.72 3.94
C LYS A 486 12.14 -18.84 3.11
N SER A 487 12.18 -19.63 2.04
CA SER A 487 11.03 -19.90 1.19
C SER A 487 10.84 -21.40 1.07
N LYS A 488 9.64 -21.88 1.38
CA LYS A 488 9.27 -23.28 1.29
C LYS A 488 7.96 -23.45 0.53
N VAL A 489 7.91 -24.43 -0.35
CA VAL A 489 6.69 -24.85 -1.05
C VAL A 489 6.34 -26.25 -0.62
N MET A 490 5.14 -26.43 -0.09
CA MET A 490 4.58 -27.72 0.28
C MET A 490 3.46 -28.07 -0.68
N PHE A 491 3.35 -29.32 -1.05
CA PHE A 491 2.26 -29.81 -1.88
C PHE A 491 1.43 -30.81 -1.06
N VAL A 492 0.14 -30.54 -0.94
CA VAL A 492 -0.82 -31.40 -0.27
C VAL A 492 -1.83 -31.85 -1.30
N ASP A 493 -1.61 -33.03 -1.87
CA ASP A 493 -2.52 -33.59 -2.87
C ASP A 493 -2.97 -34.99 -2.46
N ASN A 494 -4.26 -35.11 -2.18
CA ASN A 494 -4.90 -36.41 -2.05
C ASN A 494 -6.37 -36.37 -2.49
N PRO A 495 -6.71 -37.00 -3.62
CA PRO A 495 -8.08 -37.09 -4.10
C PRO A 495 -9.07 -37.64 -3.07
N LYS A 496 -8.59 -38.51 -2.17
CA LYS A 496 -9.41 -39.14 -1.15
C LYS A 496 -9.75 -38.26 0.05
N LEU A 497 -9.06 -37.10 0.23
CA LEU A 497 -9.38 -36.12 1.28
C LEU A 497 -10.80 -35.54 1.15
N ALA A 498 -11.41 -35.57 -0.04
CA ALA A 498 -12.78 -35.11 -0.24
C ALA A 498 -13.82 -35.94 0.54
N ASN A 499 -13.49 -37.19 0.85
CA ASN A 499 -14.39 -38.17 1.46
C ASN A 499 -14.04 -38.46 2.94
N ILE A 500 -13.18 -37.65 3.56
CA ILE A 500 -12.89 -37.79 5.00
C ILE A 500 -14.12 -37.34 5.78
N ASP A 501 -14.64 -38.25 6.63
CA ASP A 501 -15.73 -37.94 7.53
C ASP A 501 -15.31 -36.96 8.63
N GLU A 502 -16.31 -36.41 9.33
CA GLU A 502 -16.12 -35.40 10.38
C GLU A 502 -15.33 -35.96 11.56
N GLU A 503 -15.54 -37.24 11.93
CA GLU A 503 -14.86 -37.89 13.04
C GLU A 503 -13.36 -38.03 12.75
N THR A 504 -13.00 -38.47 11.55
CA THR A 504 -11.61 -38.54 11.08
C THR A 504 -10.96 -37.15 11.06
N ARG A 505 -11.70 -36.12 10.66
CA ARG A 505 -11.24 -34.73 10.65
C ARG A 505 -10.96 -34.21 12.06
N ILE A 506 -11.82 -34.52 13.03
CA ILE A 506 -11.63 -34.20 14.44
C ILE A 506 -10.39 -34.92 14.99
N HIS A 507 -10.22 -36.18 14.68
CA HIS A 507 -9.03 -36.94 15.10
C HIS A 507 -7.74 -36.38 14.49
N MET A 508 -7.74 -35.95 13.22
CA MET A 508 -6.59 -35.28 12.62
C MET A 508 -6.27 -34.00 13.36
N ARG A 509 -7.28 -33.22 13.75
CA ARG A 509 -7.12 -32.01 14.54
C ARG A 509 -6.44 -32.29 15.89
N ASP A 510 -6.87 -33.31 16.62
CA ASP A 510 -6.48 -33.51 18.01
C ASP A 510 -5.10 -34.16 18.19
N ARG A 511 -4.54 -34.76 17.14
CA ARG A 511 -3.25 -35.45 17.20
C ARG A 511 -2.06 -34.74 16.62
N PHE A 512 -2.24 -33.58 15.93
CA PHE A 512 -1.12 -32.75 15.56
C PHE A 512 -0.57 -31.97 16.77
N LYS A 513 0.14 -32.67 17.67
CA LYS A 513 0.65 -32.13 18.95
C LYS A 513 1.91 -31.30 18.90
N TYR A 514 2.40 -30.93 17.72
CA TYR A 514 3.71 -30.25 17.61
C TYR A 514 3.58 -28.74 17.48
N PRO A 515 4.47 -28.00 18.18
CA PRO A 515 4.61 -26.58 17.87
C PRO A 515 4.95 -26.44 16.40
N LEU A 516 4.29 -25.51 15.73
CA LEU A 516 4.61 -25.11 14.37
C LEU A 516 5.97 -24.41 14.36
N GLU A 517 7.02 -25.17 14.54
CA GLU A 517 8.27 -24.81 13.91
C GLU A 517 8.11 -25.17 12.45
N PHE A 518 7.72 -24.18 11.64
CA PHE A 518 7.69 -24.33 10.18
C PHE A 518 9.06 -24.63 9.59
N ASN A 519 10.03 -24.91 10.43
CA ASN A 519 11.35 -25.42 10.10
C ASN A 519 11.38 -26.92 9.85
N VAL A 520 10.30 -27.65 10.13
CA VAL A 520 10.30 -29.10 9.94
C VAL A 520 9.70 -29.44 8.59
N PRO A 521 10.53 -29.80 7.61
CA PRO A 521 10.06 -30.19 6.27
C PRO A 521 9.22 -31.45 6.28
N ASN A 522 9.45 -32.35 7.22
CA ASN A 522 8.82 -33.64 7.33
C ASN A 522 8.28 -33.78 8.75
N ASN A 523 7.00 -33.58 8.92
CA ASN A 523 6.36 -34.03 10.15
C ASN A 523 6.21 -35.55 10.06
N ILE A 524 7.32 -36.27 10.31
CA ILE A 524 7.41 -37.75 10.24
C ILE A 524 6.36 -38.41 11.12
N GLU A 525 6.01 -37.78 12.24
CA GLU A 525 5.02 -38.35 13.18
C GLU A 525 3.60 -38.10 12.69
N ALA A 526 3.30 -36.96 12.06
CA ALA A 526 2.00 -36.78 11.42
C ALA A 526 1.81 -37.74 10.25
N ILE A 527 2.85 -37.99 9.46
CA ILE A 527 2.86 -39.00 8.38
C ILE A 527 2.71 -40.42 8.97
N SER A 528 3.41 -40.72 10.05
CA SER A 528 3.32 -42.01 10.74
C SER A 528 1.92 -42.25 11.31
N PHE A 529 1.32 -41.24 11.92
CA PHE A 529 -0.05 -41.30 12.42
C PHE A 529 -1.08 -41.51 11.29
N ILE A 530 -0.94 -40.79 10.18
CA ILE A 530 -1.81 -40.96 9.00
C ILE A 530 -1.71 -42.37 8.44
N LYS A 531 -0.52 -42.96 8.42
CA LYS A 531 -0.30 -44.36 8.01
C LYS A 531 -0.88 -45.36 8.99
N GLU A 532 -0.65 -45.14 10.29
CA GLU A 532 -1.12 -46.00 11.37
C GLU A 532 -2.65 -46.12 11.41
N LYS A 533 -3.36 -45.03 11.09
CA LYS A 533 -4.84 -44.97 11.10
C LYS A 533 -5.48 -45.27 9.76
N ASN A 534 -4.71 -45.71 8.74
CA ASN A 534 -5.20 -45.91 7.37
C ASN A 534 -5.94 -44.69 6.79
N ILE A 535 -5.65 -43.51 7.31
CA ILE A 535 -6.17 -42.26 6.78
C ILE A 535 -5.57 -42.11 5.36
N PRO A 536 -6.38 -41.78 4.35
CA PRO A 536 -5.88 -41.60 2.98
C PRO A 536 -4.68 -40.65 2.96
N ALA A 537 -3.51 -41.15 2.53
CA ALA A 537 -2.23 -40.47 2.68
C ALA A 537 -2.24 -39.09 2.08
N VAL A 538 -1.88 -38.08 2.89
CA VAL A 538 -1.55 -36.76 2.45
C VAL A 538 -0.09 -36.77 2.03
N TYR A 539 0.21 -36.65 0.73
CA TYR A 539 1.59 -36.59 0.24
C TYR A 539 2.11 -35.16 0.39
N PHE A 540 3.17 -35.03 1.18
CA PHE A 540 3.93 -33.79 1.28
C PHE A 540 5.17 -33.94 0.41
N ALA A 541 5.23 -33.29 -0.75
CA ALA A 541 6.47 -33.07 -1.47
C ALA A 541 6.98 -31.68 -1.13
N SER A 542 8.18 -31.56 -0.58
CA SER A 542 8.79 -30.27 -0.24
C SER A 542 9.90 -29.93 -1.23
N GLU A 543 9.77 -28.84 -1.96
CA GLU A 543 10.90 -28.15 -2.60
C GLU A 543 11.39 -27.07 -1.65
N THR A 544 12.51 -27.27 -1.00
CA THR A 544 13.17 -26.26 -0.18
C THR A 544 14.21 -25.55 -1.03
N GLN A 545 14.07 -24.26 -1.26
CA GLN A 545 15.15 -23.42 -1.77
C GLN A 545 15.77 -22.68 -0.57
N GLU A 546 16.92 -23.14 -0.11
CA GLU A 546 17.78 -22.36 0.78
C GLU A 546 18.49 -21.28 -0.03
N ARG A 547 18.63 -20.08 0.54
CA ARG A 547 19.55 -19.08 -0.01
C ARG A 547 20.95 -19.70 0.04
N LYS A 548 21.59 -19.87 -1.11
CA LYS A 548 23.03 -20.04 -1.16
C LYS A 548 23.67 -18.74 -0.70
N GLU A 549 24.46 -18.82 0.35
CA GLU A 549 25.34 -17.75 0.84
C GLU A 549 26.27 -17.21 -0.26
#